data_ed977056d5977584dfbb94f0c84203e9
#
_entry.id   ed977056d5977584dfbb94f0c84203e9
#
_cell.length_a   1.000
_cell.length_b   1.000
_cell.length_c   1.000
_cell.angle_alpha   90.00
_cell.angle_beta   90.00
_cell.angle_gamma   90.00
#
_symmetry.space_group_name_H-M   'P 1'
#
loop_
_entity.id
_entity.type
_entity.pdbx_description
1 polymer ?
#
loop_
_entity_poly.entity_id
_entity_poly.type
_entity_poly.pdbx_seq_one_letter_code
_entity_poly.pdbx_strand_id
1 'polypeptide(L)'
;MNQAANAPVFVVGYMHSGTTLLHNILAAHPVFFAAANETRYFAYLPFLKGLYPDLDQDETLTSLILMLTELIERGQPERLRTLPRGYRPAPPSLSDADVRAIVAATQPRTHGVAFRATFDYLTARAGKTRWIEKTPQHVFLVDEILQSVPAARFVEILRDPRDILASKKKRQQASRTAPHENRVRALERVYDPFWDALEWRFAVRAGQRARAAHPDRLFSVRYEDLVQQPEATVQGVCAFLGLDFTPQMLDVRWWNTAEGDRSDRKGIVSDALGRWAQTLTPAEVGLAQRVTGAAFRQAGYAPVPVPRRAWPRMMGLLLRAGVGLVDRLIRRWRLGGPRFLLNTLINYAKALRGLRR
;
A
#
# COMPACT_ATOMS: atom_id res chain seq x y z
N MET A 1 17.60 -11.52 23.75
CA MET A 1 16.42 -10.65 23.58
C MET A 1 15.66 -11.12 22.35
N ASN A 2 14.37 -11.37 22.47
CA ASN A 2 13.56 -11.95 21.38
C ASN A 2 13.44 -10.94 20.23
N GLN A 3 14.17 -11.16 19.10
CA GLN A 3 14.16 -10.28 17.92
C GLN A 3 12.76 -10.10 17.32
N ALA A 4 11.82 -10.98 17.64
CA ALA A 4 10.43 -10.90 17.19
C ALA A 4 9.65 -9.80 17.93
N ALA A 5 10.00 -9.50 19.18
CA ALA A 5 9.26 -8.54 20.02
C ALA A 5 9.37 -7.09 19.54
N ASN A 6 10.45 -6.73 18.83
CA ASN A 6 10.69 -5.36 18.33
C ASN A 6 10.68 -5.26 16.80
N ALA A 7 10.18 -6.28 16.11
CA ALA A 7 10.18 -6.32 14.65
C ALA A 7 9.27 -5.22 14.06
N PRO A 8 9.76 -4.42 13.09
CA PRO A 8 8.94 -3.47 12.35
C PRO A 8 7.81 -4.16 11.59
N VAL A 9 6.70 -3.45 11.40
CA VAL A 9 5.51 -4.00 10.73
C VAL A 9 5.19 -3.21 9.47
N PHE A 10 4.99 -3.93 8.37
CA PHE A 10 4.50 -3.37 7.12
C PHE A 10 3.08 -3.88 6.84
N VAL A 11 2.13 -2.97 6.72
CA VAL A 11 0.77 -3.28 6.27
C VAL A 11 0.73 -3.16 4.75
N VAL A 12 0.50 -4.28 4.09
CA VAL A 12 0.58 -4.40 2.63
C VAL A 12 -0.71 -4.96 2.03
N GLY A 13 -0.81 -4.99 0.70
CA GLY A 13 -1.94 -5.56 -0.03
C GLY A 13 -2.26 -4.79 -1.31
N TYR A 14 -3.49 -4.88 -1.80
CA TYR A 14 -3.94 -4.05 -2.91
C TYR A 14 -4.64 -2.79 -2.41
N MET A 15 -4.56 -1.71 -3.17
CA MET A 15 -5.25 -0.45 -2.84
C MET A 15 -6.75 -0.66 -2.66
N HIS A 16 -7.38 0.03 -1.72
CA HIS A 16 -8.80 -0.08 -1.35
C HIS A 16 -9.21 -1.42 -0.70
N SER A 17 -8.24 -2.24 -0.28
CA SER A 17 -8.52 -3.49 0.44
C SER A 17 -8.76 -3.31 1.94
N GLY A 18 -8.71 -2.07 2.48
CA GLY A 18 -8.84 -1.82 3.92
C GLY A 18 -7.51 -1.69 4.65
N THR A 19 -6.40 -1.49 3.92
CA THR A 19 -5.06 -1.31 4.51
C THR A 19 -5.00 -0.17 5.53
N THR A 20 -5.73 0.92 5.32
CA THR A 20 -5.81 2.03 6.28
C THR A 20 -6.54 1.62 7.56
N LEU A 21 -7.62 0.86 7.46
CA LEU A 21 -8.34 0.35 8.63
C LEU A 21 -7.43 -0.55 9.46
N LEU A 22 -6.81 -1.55 8.82
CA LEU A 22 -5.90 -2.47 9.51
C LEU A 22 -4.70 -1.74 10.13
N HIS A 23 -4.12 -0.78 9.42
CA HIS A 23 -3.04 0.06 9.95
C HIS A 23 -3.48 0.83 11.19
N ASN A 24 -4.65 1.48 11.18
CA ASN A 24 -5.15 2.25 12.31
C ASN A 24 -5.43 1.36 13.52
N ILE A 25 -5.98 0.15 13.31
CA ILE A 25 -6.19 -0.86 14.35
C ILE A 25 -4.86 -1.22 15.01
N LEU A 26 -3.84 -1.55 14.22
CA LEU A 26 -2.53 -1.93 14.75
C LEU A 26 -1.80 -0.73 15.39
N ALA A 27 -1.87 0.44 14.77
CA ALA A 27 -1.26 1.68 15.28
C ALA A 27 -1.86 2.15 16.62
N ALA A 28 -3.08 1.72 16.96
CA ALA A 28 -3.69 1.99 18.27
C ALA A 28 -3.01 1.21 19.41
N HIS A 29 -2.25 0.15 19.10
CA HIS A 29 -1.49 -0.57 20.12
C HIS A 29 -0.32 0.29 20.64
N PRO A 30 -0.11 0.38 21.99
CA PRO A 30 0.81 1.33 22.59
C PRO A 30 2.29 1.17 22.18
N VAL A 31 2.70 0.01 21.70
CA VAL A 31 4.09 -0.23 21.27
C VAL A 31 4.46 0.46 19.97
N PHE A 32 3.48 0.86 19.14
CA PHE A 32 3.77 1.33 17.78
C PHE A 32 3.95 2.85 17.69
N PHE A 33 5.01 3.23 17.00
CA PHE A 33 5.13 4.51 16.30
C PHE A 33 4.63 4.31 14.87
N ALA A 34 3.66 5.09 14.42
CA ALA A 34 3.07 4.96 13.10
C ALA A 34 3.48 6.13 12.19
N ALA A 35 3.88 5.82 10.96
CA ALA A 35 4.02 6.84 9.93
C ALA A 35 2.67 7.54 9.66
N ALA A 36 2.69 8.86 9.49
CA ALA A 36 1.46 9.64 9.30
C ALA A 36 0.66 9.22 8.07
N ASN A 37 1.35 8.73 7.02
CA ASN A 37 0.76 8.30 5.77
C ASN A 37 1.60 7.22 5.08
N GLU A 38 1.23 6.87 3.82
CA GLU A 38 2.03 5.99 2.98
C GLU A 38 3.37 6.63 2.65
N THR A 39 4.47 5.98 3.01
CA THR A 39 5.80 6.48 2.64
C THR A 39 6.12 6.21 1.18
N ARG A 40 5.61 5.09 0.63
CA ARG A 40 5.96 4.56 -0.70
C ARG A 40 7.45 4.46 -0.95
N TYR A 41 8.24 4.49 0.10
CA TYR A 41 9.69 4.60 0.03
C TYR A 41 10.33 3.58 -0.91
N PHE A 42 10.08 2.30 -0.69
CA PHE A 42 10.68 1.24 -1.50
C PHE A 42 10.19 1.26 -2.97
N ALA A 43 8.97 1.73 -3.21
CA ALA A 43 8.46 1.92 -4.58
C ALA A 43 9.17 3.08 -5.31
N TYR A 44 9.63 4.09 -4.57
CA TYR A 44 10.40 5.22 -5.09
C TYR A 44 11.91 5.06 -4.96
N LEU A 45 12.40 3.95 -4.40
CA LEU A 45 13.83 3.75 -4.14
C LEU A 45 14.73 3.95 -5.36
N PRO A 46 14.38 3.49 -6.59
CA PRO A 46 15.19 3.77 -7.78
C PRO A 46 15.33 5.28 -8.08
N PHE A 47 14.28 6.05 -7.80
CA PHE A 47 14.30 7.50 -7.96
C PHE A 47 15.13 8.18 -6.85
N LEU A 48 14.97 7.75 -5.61
CA LEU A 48 15.72 8.26 -4.47
C LEU A 48 17.23 8.02 -4.61
N LYS A 49 17.64 6.87 -5.15
CA LYS A 49 19.04 6.60 -5.49
C LYS A 49 19.60 7.60 -6.52
N GLY A 50 18.77 8.09 -7.44
CA GLY A 50 19.17 9.15 -8.37
C GLY A 50 19.20 10.55 -7.76
N LEU A 51 18.38 10.79 -6.75
CA LEU A 51 18.29 12.08 -6.03
C LEU A 51 19.42 12.22 -5.00
N TYR A 52 19.79 11.13 -4.32
CA TYR A 52 20.83 11.04 -3.30
C TYR A 52 21.80 9.90 -3.68
N PRO A 53 22.69 10.10 -4.67
CA PRO A 53 23.44 8.99 -5.26
C PRO A 53 24.62 8.51 -4.40
N ASP A 54 25.24 9.39 -3.62
CA ASP A 54 26.44 9.13 -2.85
C ASP A 54 26.19 9.36 -1.36
N LEU A 55 25.89 8.28 -0.64
CA LEU A 55 25.62 8.32 0.78
C LEU A 55 26.86 8.28 1.67
N ASP A 56 28.05 8.12 1.10
CA ASP A 56 29.31 8.21 1.84
C ASP A 56 29.61 9.66 2.24
N GLN A 57 29.02 10.63 1.51
CA GLN A 57 29.06 12.03 1.87
C GLN A 57 28.01 12.35 2.94
N ASP A 58 28.46 12.87 4.06
CA ASP A 58 27.60 13.23 5.21
C ASP A 58 26.48 14.21 4.82
N GLU A 59 26.73 15.14 3.93
CA GLU A 59 25.73 16.11 3.46
C GLU A 59 24.61 15.44 2.68
N THR A 60 24.95 14.48 1.81
CA THR A 60 23.95 13.71 1.02
C THR A 60 23.13 12.82 1.93
N LEU A 61 23.78 12.11 2.86
CA LEU A 61 23.07 11.26 3.84
C LEU A 61 22.17 12.09 4.76
N THR A 62 22.67 13.22 5.25
CA THR A 62 21.86 14.17 6.04
C THR A 62 20.61 14.63 5.27
N SER A 63 20.76 15.01 4.00
CA SER A 63 19.64 15.43 3.17
C SER A 63 18.61 14.33 2.95
N LEU A 64 19.06 13.09 2.77
CA LEU A 64 18.19 11.91 2.70
C LEU A 64 17.44 11.68 4.02
N ILE A 65 18.11 11.78 5.17
CA ILE A 65 17.50 11.60 6.50
C ILE A 65 16.43 12.66 6.76
N LEU A 66 16.70 13.92 6.45
CA LEU A 66 15.73 14.99 6.59
C LEU A 66 14.50 14.76 5.68
N MET A 67 14.71 14.32 4.45
CA MET A 67 13.62 13.97 3.53
C MET A 67 12.82 12.77 4.05
N LEU A 68 13.47 11.74 4.58
CA LEU A 68 12.81 10.59 5.19
C LEU A 68 11.94 11.00 6.39
N THR A 69 12.45 11.88 7.24
CA THR A 69 11.71 12.40 8.39
C THR A 69 10.45 13.16 7.94
N GLU A 70 10.58 14.05 6.94
CA GLU A 70 9.42 14.74 6.37
C GLU A 70 8.38 13.75 5.81
N LEU A 71 8.85 12.70 5.13
CA LEU A 71 8.01 11.68 4.55
C LEU A 71 7.26 10.86 5.63
N ILE A 72 7.94 10.50 6.71
CA ILE A 72 7.37 9.72 7.81
C ILE A 72 6.36 10.55 8.63
N GLU A 73 6.70 11.80 8.93
CA GLU A 73 5.88 12.67 9.77
C GLU A 73 4.69 13.31 9.04
N ARG A 74 4.85 13.68 7.76
CA ARG A 74 3.85 14.44 6.99
C ARG A 74 3.20 13.64 5.87
N GLY A 75 3.85 12.59 5.37
CA GLY A 75 3.46 11.91 4.15
C GLY A 75 3.75 12.79 2.92
N GLN A 76 3.03 12.68 1.85
CA GLN A 76 3.18 13.41 0.57
C GLN A 76 4.31 12.87 -0.34
N PRO A 77 4.39 11.54 -0.54
CA PRO A 77 5.41 10.95 -1.39
C PRO A 77 5.34 11.41 -2.85
N GLU A 78 4.22 11.96 -3.30
CA GLU A 78 4.04 12.51 -4.64
C GLU A 78 5.01 13.66 -4.95
N ARG A 79 5.35 14.46 -3.93
CA ARG A 79 6.30 15.57 -4.07
C ARG A 79 7.72 15.10 -4.42
N LEU A 80 8.10 13.89 -4.03
CA LEU A 80 9.43 13.34 -4.31
C LEU A 80 9.81 13.45 -5.80
N ARG A 81 8.84 13.29 -6.71
CA ARG A 81 9.05 13.28 -8.15
C ARG A 81 9.43 14.65 -8.74
N THR A 82 9.13 15.72 -8.05
CA THR A 82 9.37 17.10 -8.51
C THR A 82 10.57 17.74 -7.83
N LEU A 83 11.25 17.02 -6.93
CA LEU A 83 12.37 17.56 -6.19
C LEU A 83 13.65 17.56 -7.05
N PRO A 84 14.47 18.63 -6.96
CA PRO A 84 15.77 18.69 -7.61
C PRO A 84 16.76 17.70 -6.94
N ARG A 85 17.83 17.36 -7.64
CA ARG A 85 18.93 16.58 -7.04
C ARG A 85 19.49 17.32 -5.82
N GLY A 86 19.80 16.55 -4.77
CA GLY A 86 20.32 17.10 -3.53
C GLY A 86 19.30 17.94 -2.76
N TYR A 87 18.01 17.79 -3.05
CA TYR A 87 16.97 18.48 -2.30
C TYR A 87 17.16 18.28 -0.79
N ARG A 88 17.27 19.39 -0.08
CA ARG A 88 17.34 19.43 1.38
C ARG A 88 16.05 20.08 1.89
N PRO A 89 15.18 19.30 2.54
CA PRO A 89 13.97 19.87 3.14
C PRO A 89 14.31 20.83 4.25
N ALA A 90 13.41 21.76 4.55
CA ALA A 90 13.48 22.53 5.78
C ALA A 90 13.51 21.55 6.97
N PRO A 91 14.27 21.82 8.03
CA PRO A 91 14.42 20.89 9.14
C PRO A 91 13.03 20.53 9.70
N PRO A 92 12.70 19.24 9.73
CA PRO A 92 11.52 18.78 10.44
C PRO A 92 11.75 18.91 11.95
N SER A 93 11.00 18.19 12.74
CA SER A 93 11.08 18.14 14.20
C SER A 93 12.45 17.74 14.79
N LEU A 94 13.47 17.48 13.97
CA LEU A 94 14.81 17.03 14.38
C LEU A 94 15.78 18.19 14.62
N SER A 95 16.51 18.11 15.71
CA SER A 95 17.69 18.96 15.95
C SER A 95 18.91 18.42 15.19
N ASP A 96 19.98 19.24 15.08
CA ASP A 96 21.23 18.77 14.48
C ASP A 96 21.86 17.59 15.25
N ALA A 97 21.63 17.49 16.55
CA ALA A 97 22.07 16.35 17.34
C ALA A 97 21.33 15.07 16.96
N ASP A 98 20.01 15.16 16.74
CA ASP A 98 19.18 14.05 16.29
C ASP A 98 19.65 13.54 14.92
N VAL A 99 19.89 14.46 13.99
CA VAL A 99 20.37 14.12 12.65
C VAL A 99 21.73 13.41 12.70
N ARG A 100 22.68 13.94 13.50
CA ARG A 100 23.99 13.29 13.70
C ARG A 100 23.86 11.89 14.29
N ALA A 101 22.94 11.68 15.23
CA ALA A 101 22.69 10.35 15.80
C ALA A 101 22.17 9.36 14.73
N ILE A 102 21.26 9.79 13.86
CA ILE A 102 20.74 8.95 12.77
C ILE A 102 21.84 8.67 11.74
N VAL A 103 22.67 9.66 11.37
CA VAL A 103 23.80 9.48 10.47
C VAL A 103 24.77 8.43 11.04
N ALA A 104 25.13 8.53 12.32
CA ALA A 104 25.99 7.56 12.99
C ALA A 104 25.40 6.15 13.02
N ALA A 105 24.08 6.02 13.21
CA ALA A 105 23.36 4.74 13.21
C ALA A 105 23.19 4.14 11.79
N THR A 106 23.43 4.94 10.73
CA THR A 106 23.28 4.49 9.33
C THR A 106 24.56 3.78 8.86
N GLN A 107 24.73 2.53 9.31
CA GLN A 107 25.85 1.68 8.92
C GLN A 107 25.34 0.28 8.50
N PRO A 108 25.72 -0.25 7.32
CA PRO A 108 26.42 0.47 6.22
C PRO A 108 25.54 1.59 5.63
N ARG A 109 26.18 2.56 4.98
CA ARG A 109 25.52 3.73 4.38
C ARG A 109 24.73 3.36 3.13
N THR A 110 23.56 2.81 3.32
CA THR A 110 22.65 2.47 2.24
C THR A 110 21.28 3.13 2.45
N HIS A 111 20.55 3.34 1.37
CA HIS A 111 19.20 3.91 1.41
C HIS A 111 18.26 3.13 2.35
N GLY A 112 18.33 1.79 2.31
CA GLY A 112 17.48 0.96 3.16
C GLY A 112 17.85 1.05 4.64
N VAL A 113 19.14 1.14 4.96
CA VAL A 113 19.60 1.34 6.36
C VAL A 113 19.25 2.75 6.85
N ALA A 114 19.39 3.78 6.02
CA ALA A 114 18.95 5.15 6.36
C ALA A 114 17.44 5.19 6.68
N PHE A 115 16.62 4.53 5.87
CA PHE A 115 15.19 4.40 6.13
C PHE A 115 14.92 3.76 7.50
N ARG A 116 15.53 2.61 7.77
CA ARG A 116 15.38 1.90 9.05
C ARG A 116 15.87 2.75 10.21
N ALA A 117 17.09 3.31 10.13
CA ALA A 117 17.67 4.11 11.21
C ALA A 117 16.81 5.33 11.54
N THR A 118 16.23 5.99 10.53
CA THR A 118 15.32 7.12 10.75
C THR A 118 14.06 6.68 11.49
N PHE A 119 13.42 5.58 11.07
CA PHE A 119 12.25 5.05 11.78
C PHE A 119 12.58 4.61 13.19
N ASP A 120 13.69 3.89 13.40
CA ASP A 120 14.12 3.40 14.71
C ASP A 120 14.36 4.57 15.66
N TYR A 121 15.01 5.64 15.18
CA TYR A 121 15.25 6.85 15.95
C TYR A 121 13.95 7.56 16.35
N LEU A 122 13.06 7.80 15.40
CA LEU A 122 11.78 8.46 15.67
C LEU A 122 10.90 7.63 16.62
N THR A 123 10.97 6.32 16.51
CA THR A 123 10.27 5.37 17.39
C THR A 123 10.77 5.50 18.83
N ALA A 124 12.08 5.46 19.02
CA ALA A 124 12.69 5.61 20.35
C ALA A 124 12.39 7.00 20.97
N ARG A 125 12.49 8.06 20.16
CA ARG A 125 12.16 9.43 20.56
C ARG A 125 10.69 9.59 21.00
N ALA A 126 9.78 8.84 20.36
CA ALA A 126 8.37 8.81 20.74
C ALA A 126 8.08 7.91 21.97
N GLY A 127 9.10 7.31 22.59
CA GLY A 127 8.94 6.37 23.72
C GLY A 127 8.27 5.06 23.30
N LYS A 128 8.37 4.69 22.00
CA LYS A 128 7.80 3.47 21.43
C LYS A 128 8.90 2.44 21.18
N THR A 129 8.50 1.18 21.01
CA THR A 129 9.45 0.07 20.82
C THR A 129 9.42 -0.52 19.41
N ARG A 130 8.35 -0.25 18.65
CA ARG A 130 8.17 -0.75 17.29
C ARG A 130 7.59 0.34 16.41
N TRP A 131 7.86 0.27 15.12
CA TRP A 131 7.20 1.12 14.15
C TRP A 131 6.35 0.32 13.17
N ILE A 132 5.34 1.00 12.62
CA ILE A 132 4.44 0.46 11.62
C ILE A 132 4.35 1.41 10.43
N GLU A 133 4.50 0.85 9.24
CA GLU A 133 4.39 1.55 7.96
C GLU A 133 3.31 0.89 7.10
N LYS A 134 2.54 1.70 6.41
CA LYS A 134 1.51 1.22 5.51
C LYS A 134 1.68 1.79 4.13
N THR A 135 2.12 0.95 3.20
CA THR A 135 2.09 1.19 1.75
C THR A 135 1.60 -0.09 1.06
N PRO A 136 0.38 -0.10 0.52
CA PRO A 136 -0.19 -1.31 -0.07
C PRO A 136 0.73 -1.96 -1.11
N GLN A 137 1.37 -1.16 -1.97
CA GLN A 137 2.25 -1.63 -3.05
C GLN A 137 3.53 -2.31 -2.57
N HIS A 138 3.90 -2.20 -1.30
CA HIS A 138 5.04 -2.92 -0.72
C HIS A 138 4.87 -4.44 -0.76
N VAL A 139 3.65 -4.95 -1.00
CA VAL A 139 3.41 -6.38 -1.26
C VAL A 139 4.24 -6.93 -2.44
N PHE A 140 4.63 -6.07 -3.40
CA PHE A 140 5.48 -6.45 -4.53
C PHE A 140 6.99 -6.41 -4.22
N LEU A 141 7.37 -5.90 -3.05
CA LEU A 141 8.74 -5.53 -2.69
C LEU A 141 9.18 -6.18 -1.36
N VAL A 142 8.55 -7.29 -0.96
CA VAL A 142 8.83 -7.95 0.32
C VAL A 142 10.30 -8.36 0.42
N ASP A 143 10.86 -8.95 -0.64
CA ASP A 143 12.26 -9.39 -0.66
C ASP A 143 13.23 -8.21 -0.55
N GLU A 144 12.96 -7.11 -1.27
CA GLU A 144 13.77 -5.88 -1.21
C GLU A 144 13.69 -5.20 0.16
N ILE A 145 12.51 -5.25 0.79
CA ILE A 145 12.32 -4.71 2.14
C ILE A 145 13.09 -5.56 3.15
N LEU A 146 13.04 -6.88 3.06
CA LEU A 146 13.76 -7.78 3.96
C LEU A 146 15.29 -7.63 3.85
N GLN A 147 15.83 -7.27 2.68
CA GLN A 147 17.24 -6.94 2.54
C GLN A 147 17.66 -5.70 3.36
N SER A 148 16.76 -4.73 3.49
CA SER A 148 17.01 -3.47 4.19
C SER A 148 16.58 -3.51 5.67
N VAL A 149 15.53 -4.26 5.95
CA VAL A 149 14.89 -4.42 7.27
C VAL A 149 14.68 -5.91 7.55
N PRO A 150 15.75 -6.67 7.87
CA PRO A 150 15.68 -8.13 7.97
C PRO A 150 14.71 -8.66 9.01
N ALA A 151 14.43 -7.87 10.06
CA ALA A 151 13.47 -8.21 11.10
C ALA A 151 12.01 -7.94 10.72
N ALA A 152 11.72 -7.29 9.58
CA ALA A 152 10.38 -6.87 9.19
C ALA A 152 9.37 -8.01 9.20
N ARG A 153 8.15 -7.70 9.65
CA ARG A 153 6.97 -8.54 9.51
C ARG A 153 5.93 -7.83 8.66
N PHE A 154 5.19 -8.60 7.89
CA PHE A 154 4.19 -8.09 6.95
C PHE A 154 2.81 -8.59 7.34
N VAL A 155 1.84 -7.69 7.39
CA VAL A 155 0.43 -8.05 7.49
C VAL A 155 -0.25 -7.64 6.18
N GLU A 156 -0.60 -8.64 5.38
CA GLU A 156 -1.31 -8.45 4.12
C GLU A 156 -2.81 -8.43 4.36
N ILE A 157 -3.51 -7.45 3.79
CA ILE A 157 -4.97 -7.47 3.76
C ILE A 157 -5.50 -7.75 2.36
N LEU A 158 -6.30 -8.80 2.26
CA LEU A 158 -7.01 -9.23 1.06
C LEU A 158 -8.47 -8.73 1.12
N ARG A 159 -9.05 -8.41 -0.03
CA ARG A 159 -10.46 -8.05 -0.14
C ARG A 159 -11.02 -8.50 -1.48
N ASP A 160 -12.32 -8.80 -1.51
CA ASP A 160 -13.04 -9.13 -2.74
C ASP A 160 -12.78 -8.06 -3.82
N PRO A 161 -12.20 -8.43 -4.97
CA PRO A 161 -11.89 -7.47 -6.04
C PRO A 161 -13.15 -6.77 -6.56
N ARG A 162 -14.32 -7.40 -6.46
CA ARG A 162 -15.59 -6.79 -6.88
C ARG A 162 -15.95 -5.60 -5.98
N ASP A 163 -15.76 -5.71 -4.66
CA ASP A 163 -15.99 -4.60 -3.73
C ASP A 163 -14.95 -3.48 -3.88
N ILE A 164 -13.72 -3.85 -4.22
CA ILE A 164 -12.68 -2.87 -4.57
C ILE A 164 -13.07 -2.09 -5.83
N LEU A 165 -13.53 -2.78 -6.88
CA LEU A 165 -14.01 -2.16 -8.11
C LEU A 165 -15.21 -1.25 -7.85
N ALA A 166 -16.15 -1.69 -7.03
CA ALA A 166 -17.32 -0.88 -6.62
C ALA A 166 -16.89 0.39 -5.90
N SER A 167 -15.93 0.29 -4.98
CA SER A 167 -15.37 1.44 -4.26
C SER A 167 -14.68 2.43 -5.21
N LYS A 168 -13.86 1.94 -6.16
CA LYS A 168 -13.21 2.77 -7.17
C LYS A 168 -14.20 3.47 -8.10
N LYS A 169 -15.25 2.74 -8.54
CA LYS A 169 -16.30 3.28 -9.40
C LYS A 169 -17.06 4.42 -8.72
N LYS A 170 -17.48 4.23 -7.46
CA LYS A 170 -18.15 5.28 -6.67
C LYS A 170 -17.24 6.51 -6.50
N ARG A 171 -15.96 6.30 -6.18
CA ARG A 171 -15.00 7.41 -6.04
C ARG A 171 -14.83 8.19 -7.34
N GLN A 172 -14.76 7.52 -8.49
CA GLN A 172 -14.71 8.19 -9.78
C GLN A 172 -15.98 9.00 -10.05
N GLN A 173 -17.16 8.45 -9.70
CA GLN A 173 -18.44 9.17 -9.85
C GLN A 173 -18.47 10.43 -8.98
N ALA A 174 -18.13 10.31 -7.70
CA ALA A 174 -18.06 11.43 -6.77
C ALA A 174 -17.05 12.52 -7.22
N SER A 175 -15.93 12.12 -7.82
CA SER A 175 -14.93 13.08 -8.29
C SER A 175 -15.36 13.89 -9.51
N ARG A 176 -16.33 13.41 -10.29
CA ARG A 176 -16.89 14.16 -11.43
C ARG A 176 -17.74 15.36 -11.00
N THR A 177 -18.29 15.29 -9.80
CA THR A 177 -19.12 16.36 -9.18
C THR A 177 -18.34 17.25 -8.23
N ALA A 178 -17.06 16.92 -7.95
CA ALA A 178 -16.21 17.67 -7.04
C ALA A 178 -15.69 19.00 -7.63
N PRO A 179 -15.31 20.01 -6.80
CA PRO A 179 -14.64 21.23 -7.24
C PRO A 179 -13.36 20.93 -8.03
N HIS A 180 -12.97 21.88 -8.89
CA HIS A 180 -11.91 21.71 -9.90
C HIS A 180 -10.57 21.18 -9.36
N GLU A 181 -10.13 21.63 -8.20
CA GLU A 181 -8.87 21.20 -7.56
C GLU A 181 -8.87 19.69 -7.20
N ASN A 182 -10.02 19.16 -6.85
CA ASN A 182 -10.18 17.73 -6.55
C ASN A 182 -10.33 16.89 -7.82
N ARG A 183 -10.75 17.47 -8.96
CA ARG A 183 -10.88 16.77 -10.25
C ARG A 183 -9.52 16.34 -10.82
N VAL A 184 -8.48 17.16 -10.66
CA VAL A 184 -7.13 16.83 -11.17
C VAL A 184 -6.58 15.59 -10.46
N ARG A 185 -6.71 15.50 -9.14
CA ARG A 185 -6.33 14.29 -8.37
C ARG A 185 -7.19 13.06 -8.69
N ALA A 186 -8.43 13.28 -9.12
CA ALA A 186 -9.36 12.22 -9.49
C ALA A 186 -9.11 11.66 -10.88
N LEU A 187 -8.65 12.49 -11.82
CA LEU A 187 -8.27 12.05 -13.18
C LEU A 187 -7.05 11.12 -13.17
N GLU A 188 -6.23 11.16 -12.12
CA GLU A 188 -5.10 10.23 -11.94
C GLU A 188 -5.56 8.79 -11.58
N ARG A 189 -6.82 8.59 -11.19
CA ARG A 189 -7.37 7.33 -10.69
C ARG A 189 -8.57 6.86 -11.50
N VAL A 190 -8.40 6.76 -12.81
CA VAL A 190 -9.47 6.28 -13.70
C VAL A 190 -9.85 4.85 -13.33
N TYR A 191 -11.14 4.64 -13.04
CA TYR A 191 -11.72 3.32 -12.89
C TYR A 191 -11.69 2.56 -14.21
N ASP A 192 -11.10 1.39 -14.19
CA ASP A 192 -11.07 0.46 -15.31
C ASP A 192 -11.15 -0.97 -14.76
N PRO A 193 -12.27 -1.68 -14.98
CA PRO A 193 -12.49 -2.98 -14.35
C PRO A 193 -11.52 -4.06 -14.80
N PHE A 194 -10.95 -3.96 -16.01
CA PHE A 194 -9.93 -4.91 -16.47
C PHE A 194 -8.59 -4.70 -15.76
N TRP A 195 -8.06 -3.47 -15.81
CA TRP A 195 -6.75 -3.15 -15.25
C TRP A 195 -6.76 -3.24 -13.72
N ASP A 196 -7.84 -2.81 -13.09
CA ASP A 196 -7.96 -2.89 -11.63
C ASP A 196 -8.05 -4.34 -11.15
N ALA A 197 -8.77 -5.20 -11.87
CA ALA A 197 -8.82 -6.63 -11.58
C ALA A 197 -7.47 -7.33 -11.85
N LEU A 198 -6.75 -6.93 -12.89
CA LEU A 198 -5.43 -7.47 -13.22
C LEU A 198 -4.38 -7.07 -12.18
N GLU A 199 -4.36 -5.81 -11.77
CA GLU A 199 -3.47 -5.33 -10.71
C GLU A 199 -3.75 -6.02 -9.37
N TRP A 200 -5.04 -6.23 -9.02
CA TRP A 200 -5.42 -7.02 -7.86
C TRP A 200 -4.87 -8.45 -7.93
N ARG A 201 -5.04 -9.13 -9.06
CA ARG A 201 -4.50 -10.47 -9.28
C ARG A 201 -2.99 -10.52 -9.07
N PHE A 202 -2.27 -9.51 -9.55
CA PHE A 202 -0.82 -9.43 -9.35
C PHE A 202 -0.45 -9.22 -7.89
N ALA A 203 -1.16 -8.35 -7.16
CA ALA A 203 -0.92 -8.12 -5.74
C ALA A 203 -1.15 -9.39 -4.91
N VAL A 204 -2.27 -10.08 -5.12
CA VAL A 204 -2.56 -11.35 -4.44
C VAL A 204 -1.49 -12.41 -4.73
N ARG A 205 -1.06 -12.55 -5.99
CA ARG A 205 0.02 -13.49 -6.34
C ARG A 205 1.36 -13.10 -5.74
N ALA A 206 1.66 -11.80 -5.64
CA ALA A 206 2.87 -11.33 -4.98
C ALA A 206 2.84 -11.69 -3.49
N GLY A 207 1.72 -11.44 -2.79
CA GLY A 207 1.53 -11.83 -1.41
C GLY A 207 1.63 -13.35 -1.20
N GLN A 208 1.00 -14.15 -2.07
CA GLN A 208 1.10 -15.61 -2.02
C GLN A 208 2.54 -16.12 -2.17
N ARG A 209 3.32 -15.54 -3.11
CA ARG A 209 4.74 -15.90 -3.29
C ARG A 209 5.57 -15.48 -2.09
N ALA A 210 5.37 -14.25 -1.61
CA ALA A 210 6.07 -13.76 -0.42
C ALA A 210 5.79 -14.63 0.81
N ARG A 211 4.54 -15.04 1.01
CA ARG A 211 4.16 -15.94 2.11
C ARG A 211 4.78 -17.33 1.96
N ALA A 212 4.84 -17.87 0.75
CA ALA A 212 5.49 -19.15 0.50
C ALA A 212 7.01 -19.11 0.72
N ALA A 213 7.66 -18.00 0.35
CA ALA A 213 9.10 -17.79 0.55
C ALA A 213 9.46 -17.45 2.01
N HIS A 214 8.56 -16.74 2.71
CA HIS A 214 8.79 -16.22 4.06
C HIS A 214 7.58 -16.49 4.97
N PRO A 215 7.25 -17.75 5.29
CA PRO A 215 6.02 -18.12 6.01
C PRO A 215 5.92 -17.48 7.41
N ASP A 216 7.07 -17.29 8.07
CA ASP A 216 7.15 -16.67 9.40
C ASP A 216 7.17 -15.14 9.37
N ARG A 217 7.18 -14.54 8.18
CA ARG A 217 7.30 -13.08 7.99
C ARG A 217 6.05 -12.42 7.45
N LEU A 218 5.13 -13.17 6.82
CA LEU A 218 3.93 -12.61 6.22
C LEU A 218 2.67 -13.35 6.69
N PHE A 219 1.75 -12.60 7.26
CA PHE A 219 0.41 -13.04 7.66
C PHE A 219 -0.65 -12.36 6.79
N SER A 220 -1.63 -13.12 6.30
CA SER A 220 -2.69 -12.58 5.45
C SER A 220 -4.03 -12.57 6.19
N VAL A 221 -4.71 -11.43 6.13
CA VAL A 221 -6.03 -11.17 6.72
C VAL A 221 -7.02 -10.89 5.59
N ARG A 222 -8.24 -11.40 5.69
CA ARG A 222 -9.34 -10.96 4.81
C ARG A 222 -10.06 -9.76 5.41
N TYR A 223 -10.33 -8.77 4.58
CA TYR A 223 -11.11 -7.61 4.99
C TYR A 223 -12.48 -7.99 5.53
N GLU A 224 -13.09 -8.99 4.91
CA GLU A 224 -14.40 -9.53 5.28
C GLU A 224 -14.37 -10.09 6.71
N ASP A 225 -13.33 -10.86 7.06
CA ASP A 225 -13.16 -11.42 8.41
C ASP A 225 -12.88 -10.30 9.41
N LEU A 226 -12.05 -9.31 9.03
CA LEU A 226 -11.73 -8.16 9.89
C LEU A 226 -12.97 -7.35 10.28
N VAL A 227 -13.96 -7.21 9.38
CA VAL A 227 -15.17 -6.41 9.67
C VAL A 227 -16.30 -7.25 10.25
N GLN A 228 -16.33 -8.58 10.04
CA GLN A 228 -17.36 -9.48 10.58
C GLN A 228 -16.97 -10.04 11.96
N GLN A 229 -15.68 -10.30 12.15
CA GLN A 229 -15.11 -10.91 13.36
C GLN A 229 -13.86 -10.14 13.78
N PRO A 230 -13.98 -8.83 14.12
CA PRO A 230 -12.84 -7.95 14.31
C PRO A 230 -11.94 -8.42 15.44
N GLU A 231 -12.48 -8.81 16.57
CA GLU A 231 -11.71 -9.23 17.74
C GLU A 231 -10.86 -10.47 17.43
N ALA A 232 -11.49 -11.55 16.96
CA ALA A 232 -10.79 -12.79 16.63
C ALA A 232 -9.72 -12.59 15.55
N THR A 233 -10.02 -11.75 14.55
CA THR A 233 -9.09 -11.44 13.46
C THR A 233 -7.88 -10.66 13.97
N VAL A 234 -8.10 -9.64 14.81
CA VAL A 234 -7.02 -8.82 15.36
C VAL A 234 -6.18 -9.61 16.38
N GLN A 235 -6.81 -10.49 17.19
CA GLN A 235 -6.10 -11.42 18.07
C GLN A 235 -5.15 -12.33 17.27
N GLY A 236 -5.59 -12.87 16.13
CA GLY A 236 -4.74 -13.67 15.23
C GLY A 236 -3.55 -12.87 14.69
N VAL A 237 -3.75 -11.60 14.33
CA VAL A 237 -2.66 -10.70 13.90
C VAL A 237 -1.71 -10.42 15.06
N CYS A 238 -2.22 -10.14 16.26
CA CYS A 238 -1.41 -9.90 17.45
C CYS A 238 -0.55 -11.12 17.79
N ALA A 239 -1.13 -12.32 17.77
CA ALA A 239 -0.40 -13.56 18.01
C ALA A 239 0.75 -13.75 16.98
N PHE A 240 0.49 -13.50 15.69
CA PHE A 240 1.54 -13.52 14.66
C PHE A 240 2.64 -12.48 14.95
N LEU A 241 2.28 -11.30 15.40
CA LEU A 241 3.23 -10.22 15.68
C LEU A 241 3.94 -10.39 17.03
N GLY A 242 3.52 -11.34 17.89
CA GLY A 242 4.01 -11.49 19.26
C GLY A 242 3.59 -10.32 20.14
N LEU A 243 2.34 -9.90 20.04
CA LEU A 243 1.72 -8.82 20.79
C LEU A 243 0.51 -9.34 21.57
N ASP A 244 0.23 -8.72 22.70
CA ASP A 244 -1.03 -8.92 23.40
C ASP A 244 -2.13 -8.09 22.74
N PHE A 245 -3.29 -8.68 22.57
CA PHE A 245 -4.46 -7.96 22.09
C PHE A 245 -4.96 -7.00 23.18
N THR A 246 -5.28 -5.77 22.77
CA THR A 246 -5.93 -4.79 23.66
C THR A 246 -7.26 -4.31 23.03
N PRO A 247 -8.38 -4.28 23.77
CA PRO A 247 -9.68 -3.88 23.22
C PRO A 247 -9.69 -2.49 22.58
N GLN A 248 -8.83 -1.59 23.04
CA GLN A 248 -8.66 -0.23 22.50
C GLN A 248 -8.23 -0.23 21.03
N MET A 249 -7.62 -1.32 20.53
CA MET A 249 -7.27 -1.47 19.12
C MET A 249 -8.51 -1.46 18.23
N LEU A 250 -9.68 -1.82 18.74
CA LEU A 250 -10.94 -1.83 17.97
C LEU A 250 -11.70 -0.48 18.06
N ASP A 251 -11.32 0.42 18.96
CA ASP A 251 -11.92 1.76 19.07
C ASP A 251 -11.31 2.76 18.08
N VAL A 252 -11.20 2.35 16.83
CA VAL A 252 -10.66 3.19 15.77
C VAL A 252 -11.73 4.13 15.20
N ARG A 253 -11.34 5.35 14.86
CA ARG A 253 -12.22 6.25 14.11
C ARG A 253 -12.47 5.66 12.73
N TRP A 254 -13.76 5.56 12.39
CA TRP A 254 -14.15 5.14 11.06
C TRP A 254 -13.69 6.16 10.01
N TRP A 255 -13.00 5.68 8.98
CA TRP A 255 -12.53 6.51 7.89
C TRP A 255 -12.92 5.88 6.56
N ASN A 256 -13.93 6.44 5.89
CA ASN A 256 -14.27 6.03 4.54
C ASN A 256 -13.56 6.91 3.51
N THR A 257 -12.42 6.45 3.02
CA THR A 257 -11.66 7.17 1.99
C THR A 257 -12.42 7.26 0.64
N ALA A 258 -13.49 6.49 0.44
CA ALA A 258 -14.28 6.50 -0.80
C ALA A 258 -15.32 7.64 -0.83
N GLU A 259 -15.81 8.04 0.32
CA GLU A 259 -16.90 9.02 0.43
C GLU A 259 -16.43 10.39 0.93
N GLY A 260 -15.15 10.51 1.33
CA GLY A 260 -14.63 11.77 1.89
C GLY A 260 -15.24 12.15 3.23
N ASP A 261 -16.08 11.28 3.77
CA ASP A 261 -16.84 11.51 4.98
C ASP A 261 -15.96 11.25 6.21
N ARG A 262 -15.68 12.32 6.95
CA ARG A 262 -15.16 12.27 8.31
C ARG A 262 -16.35 12.10 9.25
N SER A 263 -16.97 10.91 9.25
CA SER A 263 -18.00 10.67 10.25
C SER A 263 -17.36 10.53 11.63
N ASP A 264 -17.94 11.14 12.65
CA ASP A 264 -17.54 10.96 14.04
C ASP A 264 -17.86 9.54 14.57
N ARG A 265 -18.24 8.64 13.67
CA ARG A 265 -18.49 7.23 13.99
C ARG A 265 -17.20 6.55 14.37
N LYS A 266 -17.22 5.89 15.51
CA LYS A 266 -16.17 5.01 15.98
C LYS A 266 -16.51 3.56 15.69
N GLY A 267 -15.48 2.73 15.54
CA GLY A 267 -15.62 1.29 15.37
C GLY A 267 -15.52 0.80 13.93
N ILE A 268 -15.56 -0.50 13.78
CA ILE A 268 -15.40 -1.19 12.50
C ILE A 268 -16.78 -1.41 11.90
N VAL A 269 -17.01 -0.87 10.70
CA VAL A 269 -18.32 -0.90 10.02
C VAL A 269 -18.30 -1.88 8.87
N SER A 270 -19.27 -2.79 8.82
CA SER A 270 -19.41 -3.82 7.78
C SER A 270 -20.12 -3.38 6.50
N ASP A 271 -20.64 -2.13 6.45
CA ASP A 271 -21.45 -1.60 5.35
C ASP A 271 -20.81 -1.66 3.96
N ALA A 272 -19.52 -1.91 3.91
CA ALA A 272 -18.76 -1.98 2.65
C ALA A 272 -18.72 -3.38 2.03
N LEU A 273 -19.32 -4.38 2.68
CA LEU A 273 -19.35 -5.76 2.18
C LEU A 273 -20.47 -5.96 1.16
N GLY A 274 -20.15 -6.64 0.06
CA GLY A 274 -21.12 -7.02 -0.97
C GLY A 274 -21.72 -5.85 -1.75
N ARG A 275 -21.24 -4.62 -1.56
CA ARG A 275 -21.74 -3.43 -2.28
C ARG A 275 -21.58 -3.55 -3.80
N TRP A 276 -20.70 -4.42 -4.26
CA TRP A 276 -20.49 -4.68 -5.69
C TRP A 276 -21.78 -5.13 -6.38
N ALA A 277 -22.63 -5.88 -5.71
CA ALA A 277 -23.87 -6.41 -6.29
C ALA A 277 -24.83 -5.30 -6.76
N GLN A 278 -24.81 -4.14 -6.09
CA GLN A 278 -25.65 -2.99 -6.43
C GLN A 278 -24.91 -1.95 -7.31
N THR A 279 -23.58 -1.99 -7.32
CA THR A 279 -22.74 -0.95 -7.95
C THR A 279 -22.22 -1.37 -9.33
N LEU A 280 -21.86 -2.64 -9.48
CA LEU A 280 -21.27 -3.16 -10.71
C LEU A 280 -22.34 -3.76 -11.64
N THR A 281 -22.15 -3.56 -12.92
CA THR A 281 -22.93 -4.27 -13.94
C THR A 281 -22.51 -5.73 -14.02
N PRO A 282 -23.39 -6.65 -14.49
CA PRO A 282 -23.02 -8.06 -14.70
C PRO A 282 -21.79 -8.24 -15.62
N ALA A 283 -21.56 -7.32 -16.56
CA ALA A 283 -20.40 -7.33 -17.45
C ALA A 283 -19.10 -7.02 -16.67
N GLU A 284 -19.11 -6.04 -15.77
CA GLU A 284 -17.98 -5.71 -14.91
C GLU A 284 -17.65 -6.84 -13.95
N VAL A 285 -18.68 -7.45 -13.34
CA VAL A 285 -18.51 -8.62 -12.47
C VAL A 285 -17.90 -9.80 -13.24
N GLY A 286 -18.45 -10.10 -14.42
CA GLY A 286 -17.95 -11.18 -15.27
C GLY A 286 -16.51 -10.97 -15.71
N LEU A 287 -16.15 -9.73 -16.06
CA LEU A 287 -14.79 -9.37 -16.44
C LEU A 287 -13.84 -9.52 -15.24
N ALA A 288 -14.20 -8.98 -14.08
CA ALA A 288 -13.40 -9.08 -12.86
C ALA A 288 -13.11 -10.54 -12.50
N GLN A 289 -14.12 -11.40 -12.47
CA GLN A 289 -13.97 -12.82 -12.14
C GLN A 289 -13.09 -13.59 -13.14
N ARG A 290 -13.17 -13.25 -14.43
CA ARG A 290 -12.31 -13.87 -15.47
C ARG A 290 -10.87 -13.40 -15.37
N VAL A 291 -10.65 -12.11 -15.22
CA VAL A 291 -9.31 -11.52 -15.15
C VAL A 291 -8.57 -11.97 -13.90
N THR A 292 -9.25 -12.01 -12.76
CA THR A 292 -8.66 -12.49 -11.50
C THR A 292 -8.41 -13.99 -11.50
N GLY A 293 -9.22 -14.78 -12.19
CA GLY A 293 -9.01 -16.19 -12.49
C GLY A 293 -8.82 -17.07 -11.25
N ALA A 294 -7.75 -17.88 -11.24
CA ALA A 294 -7.46 -18.79 -10.13
C ALA A 294 -7.17 -18.05 -8.81
N ALA A 295 -6.51 -16.88 -8.88
CA ALA A 295 -6.20 -16.09 -7.68
C ALA A 295 -7.45 -15.69 -6.90
N PHE A 296 -8.57 -15.48 -7.58
CA PHE A 296 -9.86 -15.19 -6.97
C PHE A 296 -10.34 -16.32 -6.05
N ARG A 297 -10.32 -17.56 -6.54
CA ARG A 297 -10.72 -18.73 -5.75
C ARG A 297 -9.70 -19.05 -4.66
N GLN A 298 -8.41 -18.94 -4.95
CA GLN A 298 -7.34 -19.15 -3.98
C GLN A 298 -7.39 -18.13 -2.81
N ALA A 299 -7.90 -16.93 -3.07
CA ALA A 299 -8.17 -15.94 -2.02
C ALA A 299 -9.50 -16.17 -1.27
N GLY A 300 -10.21 -17.29 -1.54
CA GLY A 300 -11.43 -17.70 -0.85
C GLY A 300 -12.71 -17.04 -1.37
N TYR A 301 -12.71 -16.48 -2.60
CA TYR A 301 -13.90 -15.86 -3.18
C TYR A 301 -14.61 -16.80 -4.16
N ALA A 302 -15.95 -16.85 -4.06
CA ALA A 302 -16.79 -17.65 -4.94
C ALA A 302 -17.27 -16.81 -6.15
N PRO A 303 -17.13 -17.34 -7.38
CA PRO A 303 -17.69 -16.67 -8.55
C PRO A 303 -19.22 -16.75 -8.54
N VAL A 304 -19.88 -15.73 -9.08
CA VAL A 304 -21.32 -15.73 -9.32
C VAL A 304 -21.60 -15.92 -10.82
N PRO A 305 -22.75 -16.52 -11.17
CA PRO A 305 -23.16 -16.67 -12.56
C PRO A 305 -23.31 -15.31 -13.26
N VAL A 306 -22.84 -15.24 -14.50
CA VAL A 306 -22.96 -14.04 -15.35
C VAL A 306 -23.86 -14.34 -16.53
N PRO A 307 -24.97 -13.62 -16.71
CA PRO A 307 -25.91 -13.89 -17.77
C PRO A 307 -25.28 -13.67 -19.14
N ARG A 308 -25.59 -14.52 -20.13
CA ARG A 308 -25.03 -14.44 -21.51
C ARG A 308 -25.24 -13.08 -22.16
N ARG A 309 -26.33 -12.39 -21.87
CA ARG A 309 -26.62 -11.02 -22.35
C ARG A 309 -25.58 -9.97 -21.90
N ALA A 310 -24.75 -10.26 -20.91
CA ALA A 310 -23.66 -9.36 -20.47
C ALA A 310 -22.39 -9.48 -21.32
N TRP A 311 -22.26 -10.55 -22.12
CA TRP A 311 -21.04 -10.84 -22.90
C TRP A 311 -20.66 -9.75 -23.90
N PRO A 312 -21.57 -9.17 -24.72
CA PRO A 312 -21.21 -8.11 -25.64
C PRO A 312 -20.63 -6.89 -24.93
N ARG A 313 -21.24 -6.50 -23.78
CA ARG A 313 -20.73 -5.39 -22.97
C ARG A 313 -19.37 -5.71 -22.33
N MET A 314 -19.17 -6.96 -21.90
CA MET A 314 -17.89 -7.40 -21.37
C MET A 314 -16.78 -7.36 -22.44
N MET A 315 -17.08 -7.76 -23.67
CA MET A 315 -16.16 -7.63 -24.81
C MET A 315 -15.84 -6.17 -25.12
N GLY A 316 -16.84 -5.29 -25.06
CA GLY A 316 -16.62 -3.84 -25.17
C GLY A 316 -15.69 -3.28 -24.09
N LEU A 317 -15.78 -3.76 -22.84
CA LEU A 317 -14.86 -3.39 -21.76
C LEU A 317 -13.43 -3.87 -22.04
N LEU A 318 -13.25 -5.09 -22.58
CA LEU A 318 -11.94 -5.61 -22.99
C LEU A 318 -11.30 -4.77 -24.09
N LEU A 319 -12.06 -4.39 -25.13
CA LEU A 319 -11.57 -3.54 -26.20
C LEU A 319 -11.15 -2.15 -25.66
N ARG A 320 -11.95 -1.58 -24.77
CA ARG A 320 -11.61 -0.31 -24.09
C ARG A 320 -10.37 -0.42 -23.23
N ALA A 321 -10.10 -1.57 -22.62
CA ALA A 321 -8.90 -1.79 -21.84
C ALA A 321 -7.61 -1.66 -22.67
N GLY A 322 -7.64 -2.05 -23.96
CA GLY A 322 -6.53 -1.83 -24.90
C GLY A 322 -6.24 -0.34 -25.12
N VAL A 323 -7.28 0.48 -25.33
CA VAL A 323 -7.14 1.94 -25.41
C VAL A 323 -6.67 2.53 -24.08
N GLY A 324 -7.20 2.03 -22.97
CA GLY A 324 -6.81 2.43 -21.62
C GLY A 324 -5.34 2.15 -21.30
N LEU A 325 -4.73 1.14 -21.92
CA LEU A 325 -3.30 0.87 -21.79
C LEU A 325 -2.47 2.02 -22.34
N VAL A 326 -2.77 2.49 -23.54
CA VAL A 326 -2.05 3.60 -24.19
C VAL A 326 -2.14 4.86 -23.34
N ASP A 327 -3.33 5.20 -22.85
CA ASP A 327 -3.54 6.35 -21.98
C ASP A 327 -2.77 6.21 -20.64
N ARG A 328 -2.76 5.01 -20.04
CA ARG A 328 -1.96 4.72 -18.83
C ARG A 328 -0.46 4.84 -19.09
N LEU A 329 0.03 4.37 -20.21
CA LEU A 329 1.43 4.48 -20.60
C LEU A 329 1.82 5.94 -20.85
N ILE A 330 0.99 6.72 -21.54
CA ILE A 330 1.21 8.15 -21.78
C ILE A 330 1.22 8.93 -20.44
N ARG A 331 0.28 8.67 -19.56
CA ARG A 331 0.25 9.32 -18.22
C ARG A 331 1.48 8.97 -17.41
N ARG A 332 1.92 7.72 -17.41
CA ARG A 332 3.14 7.29 -16.70
C ARG A 332 4.39 7.90 -17.32
N TRP A 333 4.41 8.05 -18.64
CA TRP A 333 5.47 8.79 -19.32
C TRP A 333 5.52 10.26 -18.86
N ARG A 334 4.37 10.93 -18.83
CA ARG A 334 4.27 12.34 -18.38
C ARG A 334 4.60 12.52 -16.91
N LEU A 335 4.34 11.51 -16.05
CA LEU A 335 4.56 11.58 -14.61
C LEU A 335 6.01 11.26 -14.20
N GLY A 336 6.78 10.53 -14.98
CA GLY A 336 8.10 10.06 -14.54
C GLY A 336 9.09 9.77 -15.66
N GLY A 337 8.78 10.17 -16.89
CA GLY A 337 9.66 9.99 -18.05
C GLY A 337 9.90 8.51 -18.45
N PRO A 338 10.85 8.27 -19.39
CA PRO A 338 11.08 6.95 -19.97
C PRO A 338 11.51 5.89 -18.95
N ARG A 339 12.27 6.27 -17.92
CA ARG A 339 12.72 5.34 -16.86
C ARG A 339 11.57 4.80 -16.02
N PHE A 340 10.59 5.63 -15.70
CA PHE A 340 9.41 5.20 -14.94
C PHE A 340 8.49 4.30 -15.78
N LEU A 341 8.35 4.61 -17.07
CA LEU A 341 7.65 3.76 -18.02
C LEU A 341 8.32 2.40 -18.15
N LEU A 342 9.65 2.38 -18.31
CA LEU A 342 10.44 1.14 -18.42
C LEU A 342 10.29 0.26 -17.18
N ASN A 343 10.42 0.84 -15.97
CA ASN A 343 10.21 0.09 -14.73
C ASN A 343 8.79 -0.46 -14.60
N THR A 344 7.81 0.30 -15.07
CA THR A 344 6.43 -0.18 -15.13
C THR A 344 6.27 -1.35 -16.08
N LEU A 345 6.82 -1.25 -17.29
CA LEU A 345 6.79 -2.32 -18.30
C LEU A 345 7.56 -3.56 -17.82
N ILE A 346 8.70 -3.38 -17.17
CA ILE A 346 9.45 -4.46 -16.54
C ILE A 346 8.63 -5.16 -15.46
N ASN A 347 7.94 -4.40 -14.61
CA ASN A 347 7.08 -4.98 -13.57
C ASN A 347 5.86 -5.69 -14.16
N TYR A 348 5.23 -5.16 -15.21
CA TYR A 348 4.19 -5.87 -15.95
C TYR A 348 4.74 -7.12 -16.67
N ALA A 349 5.92 -7.05 -17.28
CA ALA A 349 6.55 -8.19 -17.93
C ALA A 349 6.94 -9.29 -16.93
N LYS A 350 7.51 -8.92 -15.76
CA LYS A 350 7.78 -9.86 -14.66
C LYS A 350 6.49 -10.52 -14.16
N ALA A 351 5.44 -9.73 -13.98
CA ALA A 351 4.13 -10.22 -13.57
C ALA A 351 3.50 -11.15 -14.63
N LEU A 352 3.64 -10.82 -15.93
CA LEU A 352 3.16 -11.65 -17.04
C LEU A 352 3.99 -12.94 -17.20
N ARG A 353 5.31 -12.90 -16.98
CA ARG A 353 6.16 -14.12 -16.98
C ARG A 353 5.79 -15.07 -15.83
N GLY A 354 5.38 -14.54 -14.69
CA GLY A 354 4.81 -15.34 -13.60
C GLY A 354 3.41 -15.92 -13.89
N LEU A 355 2.79 -15.59 -15.03
CA LEU A 355 1.54 -16.19 -15.49
C LEU A 355 1.74 -17.50 -16.27
N ARG A 356 2.95 -17.78 -16.75
CA ARG A 356 3.30 -18.97 -17.52
C ARG A 356 3.89 -20.10 -16.67
N ARG A 357 4.07 -19.87 -15.39
CA ARG A 357 4.43 -20.88 -14.38
C ARG A 357 3.32 -20.94 -13.31
#